data_734d05e7eecede3991a9a21ed2e92fc1
#
_entry.id   734d05e7eecede3991a9a21ed2e92fc1
#
_cell.length_a   1.000
_cell.length_b   1.000
_cell.length_c   1.000
_cell.angle_alpha   90.00
_cell.angle_beta   90.00
_cell.angle_gamma   90.00
#
_symmetry.space_group_name_H-M   'P 1'
#
loop_
_entity.id
_entity.type
_entity.pdbx_description
1 polymer ?
#
loop_
_entity_poly.entity_id
_entity_poly.type
_entity_poly.pdbx_seq_one_letter_code
_entity_poly.pdbx_strand_id
1 'polypeptide(L)'
;MRSSLTLVLLCALVGGCASSKKAPVAVLPMPADTSAKAAAAMTEGDRLFRSGDLAGATRAYETAATQQPTLAEAHYNWAVSLDRMGNKAEAKKHYLEAANLAPGNKVIWDSPPLRETGLNYNLRQKSYLDPAPGQRF
;
A
#
# COMPACT_ATOMS: atom_id res chain seq x y z
N MET A 1 -13.80 67.16 24.79
CA MET A 1 -12.60 66.32 24.83
C MET A 1 -12.95 64.97 24.20
N ARG A 2 -12.45 64.76 22.99
CA ARG A 2 -12.79 63.58 22.16
C ARG A 2 -11.59 62.63 22.16
N SER A 3 -11.72 61.47 22.80
CA SER A 3 -10.72 60.41 22.78
C SER A 3 -11.03 59.45 21.64
N SER A 4 -10.23 59.50 20.58
CA SER A 4 -10.28 58.53 19.47
C SER A 4 -9.59 57.25 19.89
N LEU A 5 -10.33 56.17 19.97
CA LEU A 5 -9.83 54.83 20.21
C LEU A 5 -9.51 54.17 18.84
N THR A 6 -8.22 54.17 18.50
CA THR A 6 -7.74 53.49 17.30
C THR A 6 -7.63 51.98 17.58
N LEU A 7 -8.57 51.23 16.99
CA LEU A 7 -8.58 49.76 17.01
C LEU A 7 -7.57 49.25 15.97
N VAL A 8 -6.42 48.79 16.46
CA VAL A 8 -5.41 48.11 15.60
C VAL A 8 -5.86 46.68 15.40
N LEU A 9 -6.37 46.39 14.20
CA LEU A 9 -6.75 45.03 13.78
C LEU A 9 -5.50 44.26 13.37
N LEU A 10 -4.95 43.44 14.27
CA LEU A 10 -3.80 42.56 14.00
C LEU A 10 -4.28 41.32 13.24
N CYS A 11 -4.22 41.33 11.90
CA CYS A 11 -4.44 40.16 11.08
C CYS A 11 -3.28 39.18 11.23
N ALA A 12 -3.43 38.21 12.12
CA ALA A 12 -2.55 37.03 12.17
C ALA A 12 -2.80 36.17 10.94
N LEU A 13 -1.92 36.26 9.93
CA LEU A 13 -1.85 35.34 8.82
C LEU A 13 -1.33 33.99 9.35
N VAL A 14 -2.23 33.11 9.77
CA VAL A 14 -1.92 31.70 10.02
C VAL A 14 -1.75 31.03 8.65
N GLY A 15 -0.51 31.04 8.14
CA GLY A 15 -0.10 30.25 7.00
C GLY A 15 -0.21 28.77 7.35
N GLY A 16 -1.39 28.18 7.15
CA GLY A 16 -1.60 26.74 7.25
C GLY A 16 -0.79 26.06 6.15
N CYS A 17 0.38 25.50 6.49
CA CYS A 17 1.03 24.51 5.65
C CYS A 17 0.05 23.31 5.51
N ALA A 18 -0.71 23.27 4.44
CA ALA A 18 -1.46 22.10 4.04
C ALA A 18 -0.46 21.01 3.65
N SER A 19 0.03 20.28 4.64
CA SER A 19 0.76 19.03 4.42
C SER A 19 -0.22 18.09 3.73
N SER A 20 -0.03 17.87 2.43
CA SER A 20 -0.78 16.89 1.65
C SER A 20 -0.50 15.50 2.25
N LYS A 21 -1.28 15.09 3.24
CA LYS A 21 -1.21 13.75 3.80
C LYS A 21 -1.65 12.79 2.71
N LYS A 22 -0.66 12.13 2.08
CA LYS A 22 -0.90 11.01 1.18
C LYS A 22 -1.87 10.03 1.87
N ALA A 23 -2.96 9.68 1.22
CA ALA A 23 -3.94 8.75 1.80
C ALA A 23 -3.24 7.46 2.24
N PRO A 24 -3.53 6.93 3.42
CA PRO A 24 -2.90 5.71 3.89
C PRO A 24 -3.24 4.56 2.95
N VAL A 25 -2.25 3.77 2.60
CA VAL A 25 -2.44 2.56 1.80
C VAL A 25 -3.34 1.60 2.59
N ALA A 26 -4.44 1.17 1.97
CA ALA A 26 -5.38 0.23 2.55
C ALA A 26 -4.97 -1.22 2.23
N VAL A 27 -5.36 -2.16 3.09
CA VAL A 27 -5.25 -3.60 2.81
C VAL A 27 -6.28 -4.00 1.74
N LEU A 28 -5.96 -5.01 0.94
CA LEU A 28 -6.83 -5.56 -0.08
C LEU A 28 -7.80 -6.60 0.50
N PRO A 29 -9.03 -6.66 -0.01
CA PRO A 29 -9.96 -7.71 0.35
C PRO A 29 -9.48 -9.08 -0.15
N MET A 30 -9.85 -10.12 0.57
CA MET A 30 -9.54 -11.49 0.21
C MET A 30 -10.37 -11.95 -1.00
N PRO A 31 -9.75 -12.59 -2.02
CA PRO A 31 -10.48 -13.21 -3.14
C PRO A 31 -11.37 -14.38 -2.72
N ALA A 32 -12.38 -14.69 -3.53
CA ALA A 32 -13.34 -15.73 -3.23
C ALA A 32 -12.76 -17.18 -3.31
N ASP A 33 -11.69 -17.35 -4.06
CA ASP A 33 -10.97 -18.62 -4.26
C ASP A 33 -9.88 -18.88 -3.22
N THR A 34 -9.83 -18.08 -2.17
CA THR A 34 -8.87 -18.25 -1.07
C THR A 34 -9.17 -19.52 -0.28
N SER A 35 -8.13 -20.33 -0.04
CA SER A 35 -8.25 -21.56 0.77
C SER A 35 -8.73 -21.23 2.20
N ALA A 36 -9.46 -22.13 2.83
CA ALA A 36 -10.05 -21.90 4.17
C ALA A 36 -9.00 -21.52 5.22
N LYS A 37 -7.80 -22.12 5.17
CA LYS A 37 -6.71 -21.79 6.10
C LYS A 37 -6.12 -20.42 5.85
N ALA A 38 -5.88 -20.04 4.60
CA ALA A 38 -5.42 -18.70 4.25
C ALA A 38 -6.49 -17.66 4.57
N ALA A 39 -7.76 -17.96 4.31
CA ALA A 39 -8.89 -17.08 4.60
C ALA A 39 -9.00 -16.75 6.09
N ALA A 40 -8.86 -17.75 6.97
CA ALA A 40 -8.86 -17.52 8.41
C ALA A 40 -7.72 -16.59 8.84
N ALA A 41 -6.52 -16.81 8.31
CA ALA A 41 -5.36 -15.97 8.60
C ALA A 41 -5.51 -14.55 8.03
N MET A 42 -6.06 -14.38 6.82
CA MET A 42 -6.38 -13.06 6.25
C MET A 42 -7.37 -12.29 7.11
N THR A 43 -8.45 -12.96 7.54
CA THR A 43 -9.49 -12.37 8.41
C THR A 43 -8.89 -11.87 9.73
N GLU A 44 -8.02 -12.67 10.35
CA GLU A 44 -7.34 -12.29 11.59
C GLU A 44 -6.35 -11.13 11.33
N GLY A 45 -5.61 -11.17 10.23
CA GLY A 45 -4.73 -10.08 9.82
C GLY A 45 -5.48 -8.76 9.65
N ASP A 46 -6.61 -8.80 8.97
CA ASP A 46 -7.47 -7.62 8.78
C ASP A 46 -8.02 -7.07 10.10
N ARG A 47 -8.39 -7.94 11.02
CA ARG A 47 -8.86 -7.55 12.35
C ARG A 47 -7.74 -6.84 13.14
N LEU A 48 -6.55 -7.44 13.17
CA LEU A 48 -5.37 -6.90 13.86
C LEU A 48 -4.91 -5.58 13.24
N PHE A 49 -4.90 -5.50 11.91
CA PHE A 49 -4.55 -4.29 11.20
C PHE A 49 -5.49 -3.12 11.53
N ARG A 50 -6.81 -3.37 11.58
CA ARG A 50 -7.81 -2.36 11.97
C ARG A 50 -7.69 -1.94 13.43
N SER A 51 -7.29 -2.83 14.33
CA SER A 51 -7.02 -2.50 15.73
C SER A 51 -5.68 -1.79 15.96
N GLY A 52 -4.82 -1.69 14.93
CA GLY A 52 -3.50 -1.06 15.02
C GLY A 52 -2.38 -2.00 15.50
N ASP A 53 -2.67 -3.29 15.75
CA ASP A 53 -1.64 -4.30 16.03
C ASP A 53 -0.98 -4.71 14.70
N LEU A 54 -0.08 -3.85 14.21
CA LEU A 54 0.60 -4.07 12.94
C LEU A 54 1.54 -5.29 12.99
N ALA A 55 2.15 -5.56 14.13
CA ALA A 55 3.02 -6.72 14.29
C ALA A 55 2.23 -8.03 14.26
N GLY A 56 1.07 -8.06 14.91
CA GLY A 56 0.12 -9.17 14.84
C GLY A 56 -0.42 -9.37 13.42
N ALA A 57 -0.82 -8.29 12.76
CA ALA A 57 -1.29 -8.31 11.37
C ALA A 57 -0.22 -8.87 10.42
N THR A 58 1.04 -8.44 10.57
CA THR A 58 2.17 -8.94 9.78
C THR A 58 2.27 -10.46 9.88
N ARG A 59 2.26 -11.03 11.10
CA ARG A 59 2.33 -12.49 11.32
C ARG A 59 1.12 -13.23 10.74
N ALA A 60 -0.05 -12.65 10.84
CA ALA A 60 -1.26 -13.26 10.30
C ALA A 60 -1.25 -13.30 8.76
N TYR A 61 -0.84 -12.22 8.10
CA TYR A 61 -0.69 -12.18 6.63
C TYR A 61 0.46 -13.07 6.14
N GLU A 62 1.57 -13.16 6.87
CA GLU A 62 2.65 -14.12 6.62
C GLU A 62 2.11 -15.57 6.66
N THR A 63 1.30 -15.89 7.67
CA THR A 63 0.62 -17.18 7.77
C THR A 63 -0.28 -17.43 6.56
N ALA A 64 -1.06 -16.43 6.12
CA ALA A 64 -1.90 -16.55 4.94
C ALA A 64 -1.08 -16.83 3.68
N ALA A 65 0.01 -16.08 3.46
CA ALA A 65 0.93 -16.27 2.34
C ALA A 65 1.62 -17.64 2.38
N THR A 66 1.93 -18.17 3.57
CA THR A 66 2.49 -19.52 3.75
C THR A 66 1.48 -20.60 3.41
N GLN A 67 0.20 -20.43 3.80
CA GLN A 67 -0.87 -21.39 3.51
C GLN A 67 -1.30 -21.38 2.04
N GLN A 68 -1.15 -20.25 1.37
CA GLN A 68 -1.45 -20.09 -0.05
C GLN A 68 -0.42 -19.15 -0.69
N PRO A 69 0.75 -19.66 -1.11
CA PRO A 69 1.85 -18.85 -1.63
C PRO A 69 1.51 -18.04 -2.89
N THR A 70 0.46 -18.43 -3.60
CA THR A 70 0.00 -17.71 -4.81
C THR A 70 -1.01 -16.60 -4.51
N LEU A 71 -1.35 -16.36 -3.24
CA LEU A 71 -2.31 -15.34 -2.83
C LEU A 71 -1.64 -13.95 -2.81
N ALA A 72 -1.77 -13.23 -3.92
CA ALA A 72 -1.18 -11.91 -4.09
C ALA A 72 -1.60 -10.92 -3.00
N GLU A 73 -2.87 -10.96 -2.58
CA GLU A 73 -3.44 -10.08 -1.57
C GLU A 73 -2.82 -10.32 -0.18
N ALA A 74 -2.43 -11.56 0.14
CA ALA A 74 -1.73 -11.85 1.39
C ALA A 74 -0.35 -11.19 1.41
N HIS A 75 0.43 -11.32 0.34
CA HIS A 75 1.71 -10.65 0.20
C HIS A 75 1.57 -9.12 0.22
N TYR A 76 0.56 -8.59 -0.46
CA TYR A 76 0.30 -7.15 -0.47
C TYR A 76 -0.04 -6.63 0.95
N ASN A 77 -0.95 -7.28 1.66
CA ASN A 77 -1.38 -6.87 3.00
C ASN A 77 -0.24 -7.02 4.03
N TRP A 78 0.59 -8.05 3.87
CA TRP A 78 1.83 -8.19 4.62
C TRP A 78 2.75 -6.99 4.38
N ALA A 79 2.99 -6.63 3.12
CA ALA A 79 3.80 -5.47 2.75
C ALA A 79 3.25 -4.17 3.34
N VAL A 80 1.92 -3.95 3.29
CA VAL A 80 1.28 -2.77 3.88
C VAL A 80 1.52 -2.67 5.38
N SER A 81 1.45 -3.80 6.09
CA SER A 81 1.70 -3.85 7.55
C SER A 81 3.16 -3.51 7.87
N LEU A 82 4.10 -4.10 7.14
CA LEU A 82 5.54 -3.82 7.26
C LEU A 82 5.87 -2.36 6.95
N ASP A 83 5.28 -1.80 5.88
CA ASP A 83 5.51 -0.40 5.49
C ASP A 83 5.02 0.57 6.56
N ARG A 84 3.86 0.30 7.17
CA ARG A 84 3.36 1.08 8.30
C ARG A 84 4.22 0.98 9.56
N MET A 85 4.91 -0.14 9.76
CA MET A 85 5.90 -0.33 10.82
C MET A 85 7.25 0.34 10.51
N GLY A 86 7.44 0.87 9.29
CA GLY A 86 8.69 1.47 8.83
C GLY A 86 9.68 0.49 8.20
N ASN A 87 9.35 -0.80 8.13
CA ASN A 87 10.18 -1.86 7.53
C ASN A 87 10.11 -1.84 6.00
N LYS A 88 10.45 -0.70 5.40
CA LYS A 88 10.26 -0.42 3.97
C LYS A 88 11.00 -1.38 3.04
N ALA A 89 12.19 -1.83 3.42
CA ALA A 89 12.99 -2.73 2.59
C ALA A 89 12.34 -4.12 2.44
N GLU A 90 11.77 -4.63 3.52
CA GLU A 90 11.04 -5.91 3.52
C GLU A 90 9.68 -5.76 2.86
N ALA A 91 8.96 -4.69 3.17
CA ALA A 91 7.68 -4.36 2.52
C ALA A 91 7.82 -4.35 1.00
N LYS A 92 8.88 -3.74 0.46
CA LYS A 92 9.14 -3.70 -0.98
C LYS A 92 9.23 -5.10 -1.60
N LYS A 93 9.85 -6.07 -0.93
CA LYS A 93 9.94 -7.46 -1.44
C LYS A 93 8.57 -8.07 -1.60
N HIS A 94 7.70 -7.92 -0.59
CA HIS A 94 6.35 -8.48 -0.63
C HIS A 94 5.42 -7.73 -1.58
N TYR A 95 5.59 -6.41 -1.77
CA TYR A 95 4.89 -5.69 -2.83
C TYR A 95 5.27 -6.20 -4.22
N LEU A 96 6.55 -6.46 -4.48
CA LEU A 96 7.01 -7.03 -5.75
C LEU A 96 6.47 -8.44 -5.95
N GLU A 97 6.45 -9.27 -4.91
CA GLU A 97 5.87 -10.62 -4.98
C GLU A 97 4.38 -10.56 -5.30
N ALA A 98 3.62 -9.73 -4.61
CA ALA A 98 2.21 -9.53 -4.90
C ALA A 98 1.98 -9.08 -6.36
N ALA A 99 2.80 -8.16 -6.86
CA ALA A 99 2.71 -7.69 -8.24
C ALA A 99 3.05 -8.79 -9.27
N ASN A 100 4.00 -9.67 -8.96
CA ASN A 100 4.34 -10.82 -9.82
C ASN A 100 3.23 -11.87 -9.84
N LEU A 101 2.59 -12.12 -8.70
CA LEU A 101 1.49 -13.07 -8.57
C LEU A 101 0.19 -12.58 -9.24
N ALA A 102 -0.04 -11.28 -9.26
CA ALA A 102 -1.22 -10.66 -9.87
C ALA A 102 -0.84 -9.60 -10.91
N PRO A 103 -0.29 -9.98 -12.06
CA PRO A 103 0.21 -9.05 -13.08
C PRO A 103 -0.87 -8.14 -13.68
N GLY A 104 -2.14 -8.53 -13.58
CA GLY A 104 -3.31 -7.73 -14.02
C GLY A 104 -3.87 -6.80 -12.93
N ASN A 105 -3.41 -6.90 -11.68
CA ASN A 105 -3.98 -6.13 -10.58
C ASN A 105 -3.36 -4.72 -10.51
N LYS A 106 -4.07 -3.75 -11.12
CA LYS A 106 -3.64 -2.36 -11.16
C LYS A 106 -3.47 -1.73 -9.78
N VAL A 107 -4.25 -2.13 -8.79
CA VAL A 107 -4.14 -1.58 -7.42
C VAL A 107 -2.79 -1.93 -6.79
N ILE A 108 -2.33 -3.17 -6.99
CA ILE A 108 -1.01 -3.61 -6.51
C ILE A 108 0.10 -2.84 -7.24
N TRP A 109 0.04 -2.77 -8.57
CA TRP A 109 1.05 -2.09 -9.38
C TRP A 109 1.12 -0.58 -9.16
N ASP A 110 -0.01 0.05 -8.86
CA ASP A 110 -0.09 1.49 -8.57
C ASP A 110 0.21 1.81 -7.10
N SER A 111 0.57 0.82 -6.29
CA SER A 111 0.93 1.05 -4.88
C SER A 111 2.15 1.98 -4.76
N PRO A 112 2.22 2.84 -3.72
CA PRO A 112 3.27 3.85 -3.60
C PRO A 112 4.69 3.29 -3.69
N PRO A 113 5.03 2.16 -3.03
CA PRO A 113 6.39 1.61 -3.10
C PRO A 113 6.80 1.15 -4.49
N LEU A 114 5.86 0.64 -5.30
CA LEU A 114 6.15 0.23 -6.67
C LEU A 114 6.30 1.44 -7.60
N ARG A 115 5.50 2.49 -7.40
CA ARG A 115 5.64 3.76 -8.14
C ARG A 115 6.99 4.43 -7.87
N GLU A 116 7.44 4.44 -6.63
CA GLU A 116 8.73 5.05 -6.24
C GLU A 116 9.93 4.34 -6.88
N THR A 117 9.78 3.08 -7.28
CA THR A 117 10.82 2.33 -8.00
C THR A 117 10.79 2.55 -9.52
N GLY A 118 9.86 3.38 -10.02
CA GLY A 118 9.62 3.55 -11.46
C GLY A 118 8.91 2.37 -12.11
N LEU A 119 8.59 1.33 -11.35
CA LEU A 119 7.80 0.20 -11.80
C LEU A 119 6.32 0.56 -11.67
N ASN A 120 5.62 0.66 -12.77
CA ASN A 120 4.19 0.84 -12.78
C ASN A 120 3.53 -0.16 -13.77
N TYR A 121 2.24 -0.35 -13.61
CA TYR A 121 1.45 -1.27 -14.43
C TYR A 121 1.64 -1.04 -15.93
N ASN A 122 1.68 0.21 -16.36
CA ASN A 122 1.79 0.55 -17.79
C ASN A 122 3.15 0.18 -18.39
N LEU A 123 4.24 0.30 -17.61
CA LEU A 123 5.57 -0.09 -18.06
C LEU A 123 5.68 -1.61 -18.21
N ARG A 124 5.05 -2.38 -17.32
CA ARG A 124 5.04 -3.84 -17.43
C ARG A 124 4.20 -4.30 -18.63
N GLN A 125 3.02 -3.74 -18.84
CA GLN A 125 2.20 -4.04 -20.02
C GLN A 125 2.96 -3.72 -21.31
N LYS A 126 3.63 -2.57 -21.35
CA LYS A 126 4.44 -2.19 -22.53
C LYS A 126 5.58 -3.18 -22.79
N SER A 127 6.23 -3.68 -21.73
CA SER A 127 7.29 -4.69 -21.86
C SER A 127 6.79 -6.05 -22.37
N TYR A 128 5.53 -6.42 -22.09
CA TYR A 128 4.92 -7.64 -22.63
C TYR A 128 4.45 -7.48 -24.08
N LEU A 129 4.01 -6.29 -24.46
CA LEU A 129 3.48 -6.00 -25.80
C LEU A 129 4.59 -5.60 -26.79
N ASP A 130 5.69 -5.05 -26.29
CA ASP A 130 6.89 -4.71 -27.07
C ASP A 130 8.07 -5.58 -26.59
N PRO A 131 8.22 -6.82 -27.09
CA PRO A 131 9.42 -7.60 -26.82
C PRO A 131 10.66 -6.85 -27.34
N ALA A 132 11.74 -6.93 -26.57
CA ALA A 132 12.99 -6.28 -26.92
C ALA A 132 13.37 -6.60 -28.39
N PRO A 133 13.91 -5.63 -29.15
CA PRO A 133 14.30 -5.85 -30.55
C PRO A 133 15.29 -7.01 -30.62
N GLY A 134 14.85 -8.14 -31.20
CA GLY A 134 15.63 -9.37 -31.35
C GLY A 134 14.94 -10.66 -30.86
N GLN A 135 13.85 -10.57 -30.10
CA GLN A 135 13.04 -11.74 -29.70
C GLN A 135 11.77 -11.82 -30.55
N ARG A 136 11.92 -12.25 -31.80
CA ARG A 136 10.78 -12.76 -32.60
C ARG A 136 10.80 -14.28 -32.51
N PHE A 137 9.70 -14.81 -31.94
CA PHE A 137 9.41 -16.24 -31.96
C PHE A 137 8.98 -16.68 -33.34
#